data_1b903626388d959ba4b33acdd5ae501f
#
_entry.id   1b903626388d959ba4b33acdd5ae501f
#
_cell.length_a   1.000
_cell.length_b   1.000
_cell.length_c   1.000
_cell.angle_alpha   90.00
_cell.angle_beta   90.00
_cell.angle_gamma   90.00
#
_symmetry.space_group_name_H-M   'P 1'
#
loop_
_entity.id
_entity.type
_entity.pdbx_description
1 polymer ?
#
loop_
_entity_poly.entity_id
_entity_poly.type
_entity_poly.pdbx_seq_one_letter_code
_entity_poly.pdbx_strand_id
1 'polypeptide(L)'
;MTGLAGPAGPAGSAAGADAGERLARAALTRIAEPGTTALVRAADRLGAAAVWAAVRGEAGAPDLDADLLELLRKHPAEFPPERDLELAAGLGARFICPQDDEWPAGLAVLGGEEPLALWVRGELLLSEAFDRAVAVVGARAATAYGGRVASE
;
A
#
# COMPACT_ATOMS: atom_id res chain seq x y z
N MET A 1 31.69 42.00 5.55
CA MET A 1 31.80 41.34 4.25
C MET A 1 30.83 40.19 4.22
N THR A 2 29.89 40.31 3.46
CA THR A 2 28.65 39.73 3.10
C THR A 2 28.76 38.25 2.77
N GLY A 3 28.14 37.38 3.57
CA GLY A 3 27.90 35.98 3.25
C GLY A 3 26.45 35.82 2.83
N LEU A 4 26.19 35.65 1.54
CA LEU A 4 24.90 35.38 0.94
C LEU A 4 24.45 33.96 1.31
N ALA A 5 23.39 33.85 2.10
CA ALA A 5 22.60 32.64 2.24
C ALA A 5 21.82 32.43 0.93
N GLY A 6 22.12 31.36 0.21
CA GLY A 6 21.34 30.91 -0.93
C GLY A 6 19.96 30.43 -0.50
N PRO A 7 18.94 30.48 -1.40
CA PRO A 7 17.58 30.15 -1.06
C PRO A 7 17.46 28.63 -0.85
N ALA A 8 16.87 28.26 0.27
CA ALA A 8 16.40 26.89 0.50
C ALA A 8 15.35 26.54 -0.56
N GLY A 9 15.64 25.59 -1.40
CA GLY A 9 14.71 25.04 -2.39
C GLY A 9 13.52 24.34 -1.72
N PRO A 10 12.43 24.06 -2.47
CA PRO A 10 11.15 23.69 -1.92
C PRO A 10 11.14 22.24 -1.41
N ALA A 11 11.49 22.05 -0.14
CA ALA A 11 11.34 20.76 0.55
C ALA A 11 9.84 20.38 0.79
N GLY A 12 8.93 21.31 0.59
CA GLY A 12 7.48 21.08 0.81
C GLY A 12 6.76 20.29 -0.29
N SER A 13 7.33 20.24 -1.50
CA SER A 13 6.65 19.61 -2.65
C SER A 13 6.76 18.06 -2.64
N ALA A 14 7.89 17.51 -2.27
CA ALA A 14 8.11 16.07 -2.28
C ALA A 14 7.36 15.37 -1.12
N ALA A 15 7.38 15.95 0.07
CA ALA A 15 6.65 15.39 1.23
C ALA A 15 5.12 15.45 1.04
N GLY A 16 4.61 16.48 0.36
CA GLY A 16 3.18 16.56 0.04
C GLY A 16 2.74 15.56 -1.03
N ALA A 17 3.58 15.31 -2.03
CA ALA A 17 3.33 14.29 -3.06
C ALA A 17 3.35 12.88 -2.45
N ASP A 18 4.29 12.60 -1.57
CA ASP A 18 4.37 11.34 -0.85
C ASP A 18 3.13 11.10 0.03
N ALA A 19 2.66 12.11 0.77
CA ALA A 19 1.45 12.01 1.58
C ALA A 19 0.21 11.70 0.73
N GLY A 20 0.06 12.32 -0.43
CA GLY A 20 -1.05 12.06 -1.36
C GLY A 20 -1.00 10.64 -1.92
N GLU A 21 0.17 10.13 -2.25
CA GLU A 21 0.39 8.77 -2.72
C GLU A 21 0.03 7.73 -1.64
N ARG A 22 0.45 7.97 -0.39
CA ARG A 22 0.11 7.10 0.76
C ARG A 22 -1.39 7.05 1.02
N LEU A 23 -2.07 8.20 1.02
CA LEU A 23 -3.52 8.28 1.17
C LEU A 23 -4.25 7.52 0.06
N ALA A 24 -3.82 7.69 -1.18
CA ALA A 24 -4.40 7.00 -2.31
C ALA A 24 -4.20 5.49 -2.21
N ARG A 25 -3.01 5.02 -1.82
CA ARG A 25 -2.76 3.58 -1.57
C ARG A 25 -3.65 3.05 -0.45
N ALA A 26 -3.83 3.79 0.65
CA ALA A 26 -4.75 3.40 1.72
C ALA A 26 -6.19 3.28 1.23
N ALA A 27 -6.67 4.23 0.44
CA ALA A 27 -8.00 4.18 -0.17
C ALA A 27 -8.16 2.99 -1.11
N LEU A 28 -7.20 2.75 -1.99
CA LEU A 28 -7.24 1.66 -2.97
C LEU A 28 -7.17 0.28 -2.32
N THR A 29 -6.38 0.10 -1.25
CA THR A 29 -6.33 -1.17 -0.49
C THR A 29 -7.66 -1.52 0.16
N ARG A 30 -8.54 -0.54 0.38
CA ARG A 30 -9.86 -0.76 0.97
C ARG A 30 -10.89 -1.24 -0.03
N ILE A 31 -10.80 -0.80 -1.28
CA ILE A 31 -11.80 -1.06 -2.32
C ILE A 31 -11.41 -2.14 -3.31
N ALA A 32 -10.16 -2.58 -3.29
CA ALA A 32 -9.65 -3.59 -4.19
C ALA A 32 -9.24 -4.87 -3.44
N GLU A 33 -9.42 -6.00 -4.08
CA GLU A 33 -8.89 -7.25 -3.56
C GLU A 33 -7.35 -7.29 -3.70
N PRO A 34 -6.63 -7.83 -2.70
CA PRO A 34 -5.20 -8.05 -2.81
C PRO A 34 -4.83 -8.87 -4.06
N GLY A 35 -3.75 -8.49 -4.74
CA GLY A 35 -3.29 -9.19 -5.95
C GLY A 35 -4.05 -8.81 -7.24
N THR A 36 -4.86 -7.73 -7.22
CA THR A 36 -5.46 -7.19 -8.44
C THR A 36 -4.37 -6.61 -9.35
N THR A 37 -3.77 -7.46 -10.18
CA THR A 37 -2.60 -7.15 -11.04
C THR A 37 -2.81 -5.89 -11.89
N ALA A 38 -4.01 -5.70 -12.44
CA ALA A 38 -4.31 -4.53 -13.26
C ALA A 38 -4.20 -3.22 -12.45
N LEU A 39 -4.62 -3.24 -11.19
CA LEU A 39 -4.54 -2.09 -10.29
C LEU A 39 -3.11 -1.81 -9.86
N VAL A 40 -2.33 -2.85 -9.51
CA VAL A 40 -0.92 -2.71 -9.14
C VAL A 40 -0.14 -2.06 -10.29
N ARG A 41 -0.28 -2.61 -11.51
CA ARG A 41 0.37 -2.04 -12.71
C ARG A 41 -0.06 -0.61 -13.02
N ALA A 42 -1.33 -0.28 -12.79
CA ALA A 42 -1.81 1.08 -12.96
C ALA A 42 -1.19 2.04 -11.92
N ALA A 43 -1.13 1.62 -10.65
CA ALA A 43 -0.52 2.40 -9.58
C ALA A 43 1.00 2.60 -9.80
N ASP A 44 1.71 1.59 -10.30
CA ASP A 44 3.14 1.70 -10.62
C ASP A 44 3.42 2.63 -11.80
N ARG A 45 2.56 2.59 -12.83
CA ARG A 45 2.74 3.39 -14.04
C ARG A 45 2.28 4.84 -13.90
N LEU A 46 1.14 5.06 -13.24
CA LEU A 46 0.48 6.36 -13.16
C LEU A 46 0.65 7.04 -11.80
N GLY A 47 1.02 6.29 -10.78
CA GLY A 47 0.93 6.67 -9.38
C GLY A 47 -0.45 6.35 -8.78
N ALA A 48 -0.49 5.89 -7.54
CA ALA A 48 -1.76 5.57 -6.88
C ALA A 48 -2.66 6.80 -6.71
N ALA A 49 -2.07 7.99 -6.51
CA ALA A 49 -2.81 9.24 -6.42
C ALA A 49 -3.61 9.55 -7.70
N ALA A 50 -3.02 9.32 -8.88
CA ALA A 50 -3.72 9.51 -10.15
C ALA A 50 -4.85 8.49 -10.36
N VAL A 51 -4.60 7.22 -10.02
CA VAL A 51 -5.62 6.16 -10.06
C VAL A 51 -6.78 6.50 -9.13
N TRP A 52 -6.49 6.92 -7.90
CA TRP A 52 -7.52 7.30 -6.94
C TRP A 52 -8.34 8.51 -7.38
N ALA A 53 -7.70 9.55 -7.96
CA ALA A 53 -8.40 10.68 -8.53
C ALA A 53 -9.36 10.28 -9.67
N ALA A 54 -8.96 9.31 -10.51
CA ALA A 54 -9.81 8.76 -11.55
C ALA A 54 -11.01 7.97 -10.98
N VAL A 55 -10.80 7.18 -9.94
CA VAL A 55 -11.88 6.46 -9.24
C VAL A 55 -12.90 7.44 -8.69
N ARG A 56 -12.48 8.57 -8.13
CA ARG A 56 -13.37 9.63 -7.63
C ARG A 56 -14.01 10.49 -8.72
N GLY A 57 -13.59 10.32 -9.96
CA GLY A 57 -14.09 11.12 -11.09
C GLY A 57 -13.52 12.54 -11.14
N GLU A 58 -12.44 12.83 -10.41
CA GLU A 58 -11.77 14.14 -10.36
C GLU A 58 -10.80 14.36 -11.51
N ALA A 59 -10.31 13.27 -12.11
CA ALA A 59 -9.41 13.28 -13.25
C ALA A 59 -9.79 12.19 -14.26
N GLY A 60 -9.47 12.43 -15.54
CA GLY A 60 -9.49 11.36 -16.55
C GLY A 60 -8.24 10.47 -16.37
N ALA A 61 -8.44 9.17 -16.58
CA ALA A 61 -7.32 8.22 -16.65
C ALA A 61 -7.44 7.41 -17.94
N PRO A 62 -7.02 7.97 -19.10
CA PRO A 62 -7.18 7.31 -20.40
C PRO A 62 -6.44 5.97 -20.50
N ASP A 63 -5.42 5.77 -19.66
CA ASP A 63 -4.62 4.55 -19.59
C ASP A 63 -5.12 3.53 -18.55
N LEU A 64 -6.20 3.83 -17.84
CA LEU A 64 -6.81 2.91 -16.90
C LEU A 64 -7.88 2.08 -17.62
N ASP A 65 -7.84 0.76 -17.42
CA ASP A 65 -8.85 -0.13 -17.93
C ASP A 65 -10.25 0.26 -17.44
N ALA A 66 -11.22 0.37 -18.37
CA ALA A 66 -12.57 0.85 -18.06
C ALA A 66 -13.32 -0.11 -17.12
N ASP A 67 -13.13 -1.42 -17.30
CA ASP A 67 -13.79 -2.44 -16.48
C ASP A 67 -13.24 -2.40 -15.05
N LEU A 68 -11.90 -2.22 -14.90
CA LEU A 68 -11.28 -2.01 -13.60
C LEU A 68 -11.80 -0.75 -12.92
N LEU A 69 -11.89 0.36 -13.65
CA LEU A 69 -12.39 1.61 -13.09
C LEU A 69 -13.85 1.49 -12.63
N GLU A 70 -14.70 0.80 -13.42
CA GLU A 70 -16.08 0.54 -13.03
C GLU A 70 -16.17 -0.35 -11.79
N LEU A 71 -15.32 -1.39 -11.71
CA LEU A 71 -15.23 -2.27 -10.54
C LEU A 71 -14.86 -1.50 -9.28
N LEU A 72 -13.82 -0.67 -9.33
CA LEU A 72 -13.38 0.14 -8.19
C LEU A 72 -14.44 1.15 -7.72
N ARG A 73 -15.19 1.73 -8.65
CA ARG A 73 -16.28 2.68 -8.34
C ARG A 73 -17.49 2.05 -7.68
N LYS A 74 -17.66 0.73 -7.78
CA LYS A 74 -18.77 0.01 -7.11
C LYS A 74 -18.59 -0.07 -5.60
N HIS A 75 -17.37 0.15 -5.12
CA HIS A 75 -17.07 0.16 -3.69
C HIS A 75 -16.91 1.61 -3.21
N PRO A 76 -17.99 2.25 -2.74
CA PRO A 76 -17.89 3.59 -2.20
C PRO A 76 -16.92 3.60 -1.00
N ALA A 77 -15.96 4.52 -1.02
CA ALA A 77 -15.16 4.79 0.15
C ALA A 77 -16.07 5.48 1.19
N GLU A 78 -16.71 4.70 2.05
CA GLU A 78 -17.63 5.21 3.09
C GLU A 78 -16.90 6.12 4.10
N PHE A 79 -15.57 5.97 4.19
CA PHE A 79 -14.74 6.75 5.12
C PHE A 79 -13.53 7.33 4.39
N PRO A 80 -13.09 8.53 4.78
CA PRO A 80 -11.88 9.13 4.24
C PRO A 80 -10.65 8.27 4.63
N PRO A 81 -9.69 8.04 3.73
CA PRO A 81 -8.52 7.20 3.98
C PRO A 81 -7.63 7.72 5.12
N GLU A 82 -7.69 9.03 5.41
CA GLU A 82 -7.03 9.65 6.56
C GLU A 82 -7.44 8.99 7.87
N ARG A 83 -8.72 8.67 8.00
CA ARG A 83 -9.26 8.02 9.20
C ARG A 83 -8.70 6.61 9.40
N ASP A 84 -8.48 5.88 8.32
CA ASP A 84 -7.87 4.54 8.40
C ASP A 84 -6.42 4.62 8.88
N LEU A 85 -5.66 5.61 8.38
CA LEU A 85 -4.28 5.85 8.82
C LEU A 85 -4.21 6.30 10.28
N GLU A 86 -5.11 7.20 10.71
CA GLU A 86 -5.20 7.66 12.11
C GLU A 86 -5.57 6.50 13.04
N LEU A 87 -6.56 5.69 12.67
CA LEU A 87 -6.98 4.52 13.44
C LEU A 87 -5.84 3.51 13.58
N ALA A 88 -5.15 3.21 12.50
CA ALA A 88 -4.01 2.30 12.49
C ALA A 88 -2.89 2.81 13.40
N ALA A 89 -2.55 4.10 13.30
CA ALA A 89 -1.56 4.73 14.18
C ALA A 89 -1.98 4.65 15.66
N GLY A 90 -3.26 4.88 15.98
CA GLY A 90 -3.81 4.74 17.33
C GLY A 90 -3.75 3.31 17.86
N LEU A 91 -3.72 2.31 17.00
CA LEU A 91 -3.55 0.89 17.34
C LEU A 91 -2.08 0.43 17.34
N GLY A 92 -1.13 1.35 17.14
CA GLY A 92 0.30 1.05 17.01
C GLY A 92 0.63 0.28 15.73
N ALA A 93 -0.17 0.45 14.67
CA ALA A 93 0.12 -0.11 13.36
C ALA A 93 0.75 0.96 12.44
N ARG A 94 1.65 0.49 11.56
CA ARG A 94 2.30 1.28 10.51
C ARG A 94 1.66 0.95 9.17
N PHE A 95 1.64 1.92 8.29
CA PHE A 95 1.26 1.74 6.89
C PHE A 95 2.50 1.86 6.02
N ILE A 96 2.90 0.77 5.39
CA ILE A 96 4.15 0.63 4.65
C ILE A 96 3.84 0.57 3.16
N CYS A 97 4.49 1.43 2.39
CA CYS A 97 4.37 1.52 0.93
C CYS A 97 5.63 0.98 0.23
N PRO A 98 5.57 0.64 -1.06
CA PRO A 98 6.71 0.14 -1.83
C PRO A 98 7.94 1.07 -1.84
N GLN A 99 7.76 2.37 -1.58
CA GLN A 99 8.83 3.36 -1.54
C GLN A 99 9.53 3.48 -0.18
N ASP A 100 8.99 2.83 0.86
CA ASP A 100 9.54 2.88 2.20
C ASP A 100 10.72 1.91 2.35
N ASP A 101 11.74 2.30 3.12
CA ASP A 101 12.91 1.47 3.41
C ASP A 101 12.55 0.14 4.11
N GLU A 102 11.38 0.10 4.75
CA GLU A 102 10.86 -1.08 5.43
C GLU A 102 10.16 -2.06 4.46
N TRP A 103 9.97 -1.71 3.19
CA TRP A 103 9.29 -2.57 2.21
C TRP A 103 10.09 -3.85 1.97
N PRO A 104 9.47 -5.04 2.11
CA PRO A 104 10.18 -6.31 1.90
C PRO A 104 10.54 -6.51 0.43
N ALA A 105 11.83 -6.47 0.09
CA ALA A 105 12.31 -6.66 -1.29
C ALA A 105 11.88 -8.02 -1.89
N GLY A 106 11.66 -9.03 -1.04
CA GLY A 106 11.18 -10.35 -1.46
C GLY A 106 9.80 -10.35 -2.13
N LEU A 107 8.98 -9.31 -1.92
CA LEU A 107 7.68 -9.19 -2.59
C LEU A 107 7.80 -9.01 -4.09
N ALA A 108 8.93 -8.54 -4.61
CA ALA A 108 9.17 -8.40 -6.05
C ALA A 108 9.02 -9.73 -6.83
N VAL A 109 9.14 -10.87 -6.17
CA VAL A 109 8.89 -12.19 -6.78
C VAL A 109 7.44 -12.36 -7.28
N LEU A 110 6.50 -11.59 -6.74
CA LEU A 110 5.07 -11.65 -7.11
C LEU A 110 4.78 -11.02 -8.49
N GLY A 111 5.72 -10.25 -9.06
CA GLY A 111 5.70 -9.85 -10.47
C GLY A 111 4.45 -9.13 -10.95
N GLY A 112 3.95 -8.16 -10.16
CA GLY A 112 2.74 -7.37 -10.46
C GLY A 112 1.49 -7.85 -9.71
N GLU A 113 1.60 -8.86 -8.84
CA GLU A 113 0.59 -9.26 -7.85
C GLU A 113 0.97 -8.78 -6.44
N GLU A 114 1.93 -7.87 -6.36
CA GLU A 114 2.37 -7.26 -5.11
C GLU A 114 1.22 -6.51 -4.44
N PRO A 115 1.18 -6.46 -3.10
CA PRO A 115 0.19 -5.62 -2.42
C PRO A 115 0.49 -4.14 -2.68
N LEU A 116 -0.55 -3.31 -2.77
CA LEU A 116 -0.41 -1.85 -2.92
C LEU A 116 0.29 -1.20 -1.73
N ALA A 117 0.10 -1.76 -0.55
CA ALA A 117 0.70 -1.36 0.71
C ALA A 117 0.46 -2.45 1.77
N LEU A 118 1.13 -2.35 2.91
CA LEU A 118 1.03 -3.27 4.03
C LEU A 118 0.62 -2.53 5.30
N TRP A 119 -0.32 -3.11 6.04
CA TRP A 119 -0.65 -2.71 7.40
C TRP A 119 0.13 -3.59 8.37
N VAL A 120 1.03 -3.01 9.15
CA VAL A 120 1.98 -3.74 10.00
C VAL A 120 1.80 -3.35 11.45
N ARG A 121 1.63 -4.33 12.31
CA ARG A 121 1.59 -4.13 13.75
C ARG A 121 2.70 -4.91 14.44
N GLY A 122 3.44 -4.23 15.31
CA GLY A 122 4.58 -4.78 16.04
C GLY A 122 5.86 -3.96 15.80
N GLU A 123 6.93 -4.34 16.48
CA GLU A 123 8.19 -3.57 16.50
C GLU A 123 9.21 -4.05 15.46
N LEU A 124 9.05 -5.27 14.94
CA LEU A 124 9.95 -5.81 13.94
C LEU A 124 9.83 -5.05 12.61
N LEU A 125 10.98 -4.70 12.03
CA LEU A 125 11.05 -4.16 10.69
C LEU A 125 10.85 -5.28 9.67
N LEU A 126 9.96 -5.07 8.69
CA LEU A 126 9.65 -6.10 7.68
C LEU A 126 10.86 -6.42 6.81
N SER A 127 11.69 -5.44 6.49
CA SER A 127 12.93 -5.64 5.73
C SER A 127 13.88 -6.66 6.39
N GLU A 128 13.92 -6.71 7.72
CA GLU A 128 14.72 -7.67 8.49
C GLU A 128 13.98 -9.00 8.70
N ALA A 129 12.68 -8.93 9.00
CA ALA A 129 11.88 -10.11 9.32
C ALA A 129 11.72 -11.06 8.12
N PHE A 130 11.65 -10.53 6.90
CA PHE A 130 11.44 -11.31 5.69
C PHE A 130 12.71 -11.98 5.14
N ASP A 131 13.90 -11.54 5.53
CA ASP A 131 15.16 -12.15 5.07
C ASP A 131 15.30 -13.63 5.45
N ARG A 132 14.64 -14.04 6.54
CA ARG A 132 14.71 -15.40 7.08
C ARG A 132 13.32 -15.95 7.43
N ALA A 133 12.31 -15.54 6.70
CA ALA A 133 10.93 -15.96 6.94
C ALA A 133 10.64 -17.35 6.35
N VAL A 134 9.82 -18.12 7.07
CA VAL A 134 9.27 -19.39 6.61
C VAL A 134 7.75 -19.27 6.57
N ALA A 135 7.14 -19.58 5.43
CA ALA A 135 5.70 -19.60 5.30
C ALA A 135 5.12 -20.91 5.89
N VAL A 136 4.25 -20.80 6.88
CA VAL A 136 3.45 -21.91 7.38
C VAL A 136 2.05 -21.79 6.80
N VAL A 137 1.68 -22.73 5.94
CA VAL A 137 0.40 -22.70 5.21
C VAL A 137 -0.42 -23.95 5.54
N GLY A 138 -1.75 -23.80 5.52
CA GLY A 138 -2.64 -24.92 5.79
C GLY A 138 -4.10 -24.59 5.48
N ALA A 139 -4.95 -25.63 5.47
CA ALA A 139 -6.37 -25.46 5.26
C ALA A 139 -7.04 -24.78 6.47
N ARG A 140 -8.11 -24.00 6.22
CA ARG A 140 -8.92 -23.36 7.29
C ARG A 140 -9.57 -24.40 8.22
N ALA A 141 -9.85 -25.62 7.70
CA ALA A 141 -10.30 -26.77 8.47
C ALA A 141 -9.11 -27.72 8.69
N ALA A 142 -8.36 -27.49 9.75
CA ALA A 142 -7.24 -28.35 10.11
C ALA A 142 -7.72 -29.60 10.86
N THR A 143 -7.09 -30.74 10.59
CA THR A 143 -7.24 -31.93 11.42
C THR A 143 -6.52 -31.76 12.75
N ALA A 144 -6.88 -32.55 13.78
CA ALA A 144 -6.16 -32.53 15.06
C ALA A 144 -4.65 -32.81 14.89
N TYR A 145 -4.26 -33.62 13.92
CA TYR A 145 -2.88 -33.89 13.55
C TYR A 145 -2.20 -32.63 12.97
N GLY A 146 -2.85 -31.98 11.98
CA GLY A 146 -2.31 -30.77 11.39
C GLY A 146 -2.12 -29.63 12.39
N GLY A 147 -3.08 -29.46 13.32
CA GLY A 147 -2.96 -28.49 14.41
C GLY A 147 -1.78 -28.77 15.34
N ARG A 148 -1.51 -30.05 15.64
CA ARG A 148 -0.37 -30.43 16.48
C ARG A 148 0.97 -30.13 15.80
N VAL A 149 1.13 -30.53 14.52
CA VAL A 149 2.36 -30.32 13.76
C VAL A 149 2.67 -28.84 13.57
N ALA A 150 1.63 -27.99 13.44
CA ALA A 150 1.84 -26.54 13.30
C ALA A 150 2.21 -25.82 14.62
N SER A 151 2.02 -26.48 15.78
CA SER A 151 2.31 -25.91 17.11
C SER A 151 3.61 -26.42 17.74
N GLU A 152 4.30 -27.36 17.14
CA GLU A 152 5.65 -27.85 17.50
C GLU A 152 6.74 -27.08 16.76
#